data_39769501a68dbeae55c69e11a16a4706
#
_entry.id   39769501a68dbeae55c69e11a16a4706
#
_cell.length_a   1.000
_cell.length_b   1.000
_cell.length_c   1.000
_cell.angle_alpha   90.00
_cell.angle_beta   90.00
_cell.angle_gamma   90.00
#
_symmetry.space_group_name_H-M   'P 1'
#
loop_
_entity.id
_entity.type
_entity.pdbx_description
1 polymer ?
#
loop_
_entity_poly.entity_id
_entity_poly.type
_entity_poly.pdbx_seq_one_letter_code
_entity_poly.pdbx_strand_id
1 'polypeptide(L)'
;MVALGRLPHRRPFRGLSAADDAVIENAIAMADVASLRGRTMSQVSGGERMRILLARALAVEAEILLADEPTAALDPLHQIEAMELLRLITRQRRGVIVVLHDLSLAARFCDRLILLAHGGVLAQGAAGQVLTDSHLADAYQVEAIRGEHDGEPFVLPWRRSRPIARGAQ
;
A
#
# COMPACT_ATOMS: atom_id res chain seq x y z
N MET A 1 0.86 -9.90 -18.71
CA MET A 1 1.49 -9.02 -17.71
C MET A 1 1.86 -9.78 -16.45
N VAL A 2 0.93 -10.47 -15.76
CA VAL A 2 1.18 -11.20 -14.49
C VAL A 2 2.34 -12.20 -14.59
N ALA A 3 2.41 -12.99 -15.68
CA ALA A 3 3.50 -13.94 -15.94
C ALA A 3 4.91 -13.33 -15.92
N LEU A 4 5.06 -12.02 -16.11
CA LEU A 4 6.35 -11.35 -15.96
C LEU A 4 6.88 -11.39 -14.52
N GLY A 5 6.02 -11.61 -13.52
CA GLY A 5 6.42 -11.84 -12.14
C GLY A 5 7.27 -13.11 -11.95
N ARG A 6 7.19 -14.08 -12.87
CA ARG A 6 7.99 -15.31 -12.82
C ARG A 6 9.38 -15.17 -13.44
N LEU A 7 9.71 -14.02 -14.05
CA LEU A 7 11.03 -13.82 -14.66
C LEU A 7 12.22 -14.14 -13.73
N PRO A 8 12.22 -13.76 -12.44
CA PRO A 8 13.32 -14.10 -11.52
C PRO A 8 13.52 -15.61 -11.30
N HIS A 9 12.49 -16.42 -11.53
CA HIS A 9 12.50 -17.88 -11.32
C HIS A 9 12.75 -18.67 -12.60
N ARG A 10 12.81 -18.00 -13.78
CA ARG A 10 12.99 -18.67 -15.06
C ARG A 10 14.41 -19.20 -15.23
N ARG A 11 14.51 -20.43 -15.72
CA ARG A 11 15.78 -20.96 -16.21
C ARG A 11 16.05 -20.44 -17.63
N PRO A 12 17.33 -20.13 -17.97
CA PRO A 12 17.67 -19.72 -19.32
C PRO A 12 17.17 -20.74 -20.37
N PHE A 13 16.63 -20.23 -21.45
CA PHE A 13 16.15 -21.01 -22.60
C PHE A 13 14.98 -21.99 -22.31
N ARG A 14 14.33 -21.89 -21.12
CA ARG A 14 13.12 -22.67 -20.82
C ARG A 14 11.90 -21.76 -20.72
N GLY A 15 10.75 -22.29 -21.16
CA GLY A 15 9.43 -21.67 -20.94
C GLY A 15 9.02 -21.68 -19.47
N LEU A 16 7.82 -21.21 -19.17
CA LEU A 16 7.19 -21.36 -17.86
C LEU A 16 6.95 -22.85 -17.59
N SER A 17 7.12 -23.24 -16.33
CA SER A 17 6.78 -24.58 -15.87
C SER A 17 5.30 -24.64 -15.43
N ALA A 18 4.74 -25.84 -15.27
CA ALA A 18 3.41 -26.03 -14.70
C ALA A 18 3.29 -25.43 -13.27
N ALA A 19 4.39 -25.43 -12.50
CA ALA A 19 4.43 -24.77 -11.20
C ALA A 19 4.34 -23.24 -11.34
N ASP A 20 5.01 -22.65 -12.33
CA ASP A 20 4.89 -21.20 -12.60
C ASP A 20 3.47 -20.83 -13.03
N ASP A 21 2.83 -21.66 -13.87
CA ASP A 21 1.45 -21.44 -14.29
C ASP A 21 0.49 -21.48 -13.09
N ALA A 22 0.66 -22.41 -12.14
CA ALA A 22 -0.14 -22.47 -10.93
C ALA A 22 0.04 -21.21 -10.05
N VAL A 23 1.25 -20.69 -9.91
CA VAL A 23 1.52 -19.44 -9.17
C VAL A 23 0.87 -18.24 -9.85
N ILE A 24 0.95 -18.16 -11.19
CA ILE A 24 0.32 -17.09 -11.97
C ILE A 24 -1.20 -17.12 -11.78
N GLU A 25 -1.84 -18.31 -11.88
CA GLU A 25 -3.27 -18.47 -11.69
C GLU A 25 -3.71 -18.07 -10.29
N ASN A 26 -2.97 -18.47 -9.26
CA ASN A 26 -3.25 -18.06 -7.89
C ASN A 26 -3.15 -16.53 -7.71
N ALA A 27 -2.11 -15.90 -8.26
CA ALA A 27 -1.95 -14.46 -8.21
C ALA A 27 -3.09 -13.70 -8.93
N ILE A 28 -3.56 -14.22 -10.08
CA ILE A 28 -4.69 -13.70 -10.83
C ILE A 28 -5.98 -13.80 -10.01
N ALA A 29 -6.21 -14.93 -9.35
CA ALA A 29 -7.39 -15.15 -8.52
C ALA A 29 -7.38 -14.25 -7.28
N MET A 30 -6.24 -14.14 -6.59
CA MET A 30 -6.09 -13.28 -5.40
C MET A 30 -6.36 -11.80 -5.69
N ALA A 31 -5.91 -11.31 -6.84
CA ALA A 31 -6.09 -9.91 -7.25
C ALA A 31 -7.43 -9.67 -7.97
N ASP A 32 -8.26 -10.69 -8.15
CA ASP A 32 -9.53 -10.64 -8.88
C ASP A 32 -9.40 -10.00 -10.28
N VAL A 33 -8.44 -10.46 -11.06
CA VAL A 33 -8.18 -9.93 -12.43
C VAL A 33 -8.41 -10.96 -13.53
N ALA A 34 -9.07 -12.07 -13.22
CA ALA A 34 -9.35 -13.14 -14.20
C ALA A 34 -10.19 -12.64 -15.39
N SER A 35 -11.17 -11.76 -15.14
CA SER A 35 -12.05 -11.16 -16.16
C SER A 35 -11.32 -10.22 -17.13
N LEU A 36 -10.09 -9.80 -16.77
CA LEU A 36 -9.28 -8.88 -17.57
C LEU A 36 -8.33 -9.60 -18.54
N ARG A 37 -8.39 -10.92 -18.60
CA ARG A 37 -7.59 -11.70 -19.55
C ARG A 37 -7.87 -11.28 -20.99
N GLY A 38 -6.82 -11.18 -21.79
CA GLY A 38 -6.90 -10.76 -23.18
C GLY A 38 -7.01 -9.24 -23.39
N ARG A 39 -7.22 -8.42 -22.35
CA ARG A 39 -7.15 -6.95 -22.46
C ARG A 39 -5.70 -6.45 -22.42
N THR A 40 -5.45 -5.38 -23.14
CA THR A 40 -4.18 -4.66 -23.05
C THR A 40 -4.21 -3.68 -21.87
N MET A 41 -3.02 -3.26 -21.38
CA MET A 41 -2.92 -2.30 -20.27
C MET A 41 -3.52 -0.92 -20.58
N SER A 42 -3.75 -0.59 -21.85
CA SER A 42 -4.45 0.63 -22.28
C SER A 42 -5.98 0.52 -22.26
N GLN A 43 -6.51 -0.70 -22.11
CA GLN A 43 -7.95 -1.00 -22.12
C GLN A 43 -8.52 -1.24 -20.71
N VAL A 44 -7.70 -1.07 -19.68
CA VAL A 44 -8.09 -1.26 -18.29
C VAL A 44 -8.11 0.07 -17.53
N SER A 45 -9.01 0.18 -16.54
CA SER A 45 -9.08 1.34 -15.64
C SER A 45 -7.85 1.45 -14.74
N GLY A 46 -7.70 2.58 -14.02
CA GLY A 46 -6.62 2.78 -13.04
C GLY A 46 -6.61 1.72 -11.95
N GLY A 47 -7.76 1.42 -11.37
CA GLY A 47 -7.91 0.39 -10.33
C GLY A 47 -7.64 -1.03 -10.87
N GLU A 48 -8.18 -1.39 -12.05
CA GLU A 48 -7.88 -2.67 -12.71
C GLU A 48 -6.36 -2.80 -12.99
N ARG A 49 -5.74 -1.72 -13.46
CA ARG A 49 -4.29 -1.67 -13.70
C ARG A 49 -3.50 -1.92 -12.42
N MET A 50 -3.88 -1.29 -11.31
CA MET A 50 -3.24 -1.49 -10.01
C MET A 50 -3.36 -2.96 -9.57
N ARG A 51 -4.54 -3.57 -9.66
CA ARG A 51 -4.74 -4.98 -9.32
C ARG A 51 -3.89 -5.91 -10.20
N ILE A 52 -3.76 -5.63 -11.50
CA ILE A 52 -2.86 -6.39 -12.40
C ILE A 52 -1.39 -6.26 -11.97
N LEU A 53 -0.95 -5.07 -11.55
CA LEU A 53 0.43 -4.85 -11.08
C LEU A 53 0.68 -5.56 -9.75
N LEU A 54 -0.29 -5.56 -8.83
CA LEU A 54 -0.22 -6.33 -7.58
C LEU A 54 -0.22 -7.84 -7.85
N ALA A 55 -1.04 -8.33 -8.78
CA ALA A 55 -1.00 -9.74 -9.21
C ALA A 55 0.38 -10.12 -9.76
N ARG A 56 1.00 -9.25 -10.55
CA ARG A 56 2.39 -9.45 -11.03
C ARG A 56 3.39 -9.52 -9.87
N ALA A 57 3.26 -8.62 -8.88
CA ALA A 57 4.13 -8.61 -7.71
C ALA A 57 3.93 -9.87 -6.85
N LEU A 58 2.69 -10.33 -6.68
CA LEU A 58 2.36 -11.59 -6.02
C LEU A 58 3.00 -12.80 -6.69
N ALA A 59 3.01 -12.82 -8.01
CA ALA A 59 3.59 -13.91 -8.80
C ALA A 59 5.13 -14.00 -8.67
N VAL A 60 5.80 -12.99 -8.11
CA VAL A 60 7.22 -13.06 -7.75
C VAL A 60 7.47 -13.99 -6.56
N GLU A 61 6.47 -14.18 -5.67
CA GLU A 61 6.58 -14.94 -4.42
C GLU A 61 7.69 -14.42 -3.48
N ALA A 62 7.97 -13.12 -3.52
CA ALA A 62 8.93 -12.49 -2.62
C ALA A 62 8.45 -12.58 -1.15
N GLU A 63 9.38 -12.72 -0.22
CA GLU A 63 9.10 -12.70 1.22
C GLU A 63 8.64 -11.31 1.70
N ILE A 64 9.15 -10.25 1.07
CA ILE A 64 8.81 -8.85 1.36
C ILE A 64 8.37 -8.16 0.08
N LEU A 65 7.19 -7.55 0.10
CA LEU A 65 6.68 -6.69 -0.96
C LEU A 65 6.90 -5.22 -0.58
N LEU A 66 7.50 -4.47 -1.48
CA LEU A 66 7.62 -3.02 -1.37
C LEU A 66 6.61 -2.37 -2.31
N ALA A 67 5.73 -1.53 -1.79
CA ALA A 67 4.73 -0.80 -2.55
C ALA A 67 4.88 0.71 -2.30
N ASP A 68 5.26 1.43 -3.35
CA ASP A 68 5.42 2.88 -3.31
C ASP A 68 4.15 3.55 -3.85
N GLU A 69 3.43 4.24 -2.97
CA GLU A 69 2.17 4.96 -3.25
C GLU A 69 1.14 4.15 -4.06
N PRO A 70 0.81 2.90 -3.68
CA PRO A 70 -0.05 2.04 -4.50
C PRO A 70 -1.49 2.56 -4.62
N THR A 71 -1.87 3.52 -3.80
CA THR A 71 -3.21 4.14 -3.80
C THR A 71 -3.26 5.49 -4.54
N ALA A 72 -2.12 5.98 -5.07
CA ALA A 72 -2.08 7.25 -5.77
C ALA A 72 -2.96 7.22 -7.03
N ALA A 73 -3.68 8.31 -7.27
CA ALA A 73 -4.57 8.49 -8.41
C ALA A 73 -5.70 7.43 -8.55
N LEU A 74 -6.00 6.70 -7.50
CA LEU A 74 -7.16 5.81 -7.42
C LEU A 74 -8.35 6.52 -6.77
N ASP A 75 -9.56 6.17 -7.18
CA ASP A 75 -10.76 6.57 -6.46
C ASP A 75 -10.87 5.83 -5.11
N PRO A 76 -11.73 6.30 -4.18
CA PRO A 76 -11.80 5.75 -2.82
C PRO A 76 -12.07 4.25 -2.76
N LEU A 77 -12.89 3.70 -3.65
CA LEU A 77 -13.17 2.26 -3.67
C LEU A 77 -11.89 1.47 -3.99
N HIS A 78 -11.22 1.84 -5.07
CA HIS A 78 -10.00 1.15 -5.50
C HIS A 78 -8.82 1.35 -4.55
N GLN A 79 -8.78 2.46 -3.78
CA GLN A 79 -7.81 2.64 -2.71
C GLN A 79 -8.00 1.60 -1.60
N ILE A 80 -9.25 1.39 -1.17
CA ILE A 80 -9.60 0.39 -0.16
C ILE A 80 -9.27 -1.02 -0.66
N GLU A 81 -9.70 -1.37 -1.88
CA GLU A 81 -9.42 -2.67 -2.50
C GLU A 81 -7.91 -2.97 -2.58
N ALA A 82 -7.10 -1.97 -2.94
CA ALA A 82 -5.64 -2.10 -2.98
C ALA A 82 -5.05 -2.40 -1.59
N MET A 83 -5.51 -1.69 -0.56
CA MET A 83 -5.05 -1.91 0.82
C MET A 83 -5.51 -3.25 1.38
N GLU A 84 -6.74 -3.68 1.08
CA GLU A 84 -7.26 -5.00 1.46
C GLU A 84 -6.43 -6.13 0.82
N LEU A 85 -6.07 -5.99 -0.45
CA LEU A 85 -5.21 -6.95 -1.14
C LEU A 85 -3.82 -7.00 -0.52
N LEU A 86 -3.21 -5.86 -0.18
CA LEU A 86 -1.93 -5.82 0.52
C LEU A 86 -2.03 -6.50 1.89
N ARG A 87 -3.11 -6.28 2.64
CA ARG A 87 -3.36 -6.94 3.92
C ARG A 87 -3.59 -8.45 3.77
N LEU A 88 -4.20 -8.90 2.67
CA LEU A 88 -4.33 -10.33 2.38
C LEU A 88 -2.98 -11.00 2.16
N ILE A 89 -2.01 -10.29 1.56
CA ILE A 89 -0.63 -10.78 1.35
C ILE A 89 0.06 -11.05 2.68
N THR A 90 -0.10 -10.17 3.69
CA THR A 90 0.54 -10.36 5.00
C THR A 90 0.04 -11.63 5.72
N ARG A 91 -1.23 -12.02 5.51
CA ARG A 91 -1.79 -13.26 6.06
C ARG A 91 -1.10 -14.52 5.54
N GLN A 92 -0.38 -14.45 4.43
CA GLN A 92 0.42 -15.53 3.87
C GLN A 92 1.87 -15.57 4.42
N ARG A 93 2.12 -14.95 5.57
CA ARG A 93 3.45 -14.83 6.20
C ARG A 93 4.46 -14.05 5.36
N ARG A 94 3.99 -13.14 4.52
CA ARG A 94 4.84 -12.22 3.75
C ARG A 94 4.83 -10.84 4.38
N GLY A 95 5.97 -10.17 4.40
CA GLY A 95 6.06 -8.77 4.82
C GLY A 95 5.55 -7.84 3.71
N VAL A 96 4.88 -6.74 4.12
CA VAL A 96 4.55 -5.65 3.19
C VAL A 96 5.05 -4.35 3.79
N ILE A 97 5.82 -3.60 3.02
CA ILE A 97 6.19 -2.22 3.34
C ILE A 97 5.52 -1.33 2.30
N VAL A 98 4.70 -0.41 2.75
CA VAL A 98 3.94 0.49 1.88
C VAL A 98 4.21 1.94 2.22
N VAL A 99 4.43 2.77 1.20
CA VAL A 99 4.49 4.23 1.34
C VAL A 99 3.09 4.78 1.07
N LEU A 100 2.58 5.59 1.99
CA LEU A 100 1.24 6.17 1.93
C LEU A 100 1.26 7.65 2.29
N HIS A 101 0.40 8.43 1.65
CA HIS A 101 0.11 9.81 2.03
C HIS A 101 -1.20 9.94 2.81
N ASP A 102 -2.13 9.01 2.65
CA ASP A 102 -3.39 8.99 3.38
C ASP A 102 -3.18 8.45 4.80
N LEU A 103 -3.40 9.32 5.80
CA LEU A 103 -3.20 8.99 7.21
C LEU A 103 -4.27 8.02 7.73
N SER A 104 -5.48 8.07 7.18
CA SER A 104 -6.57 7.16 7.58
C SER A 104 -6.31 5.76 7.05
N LEU A 105 -5.89 5.61 5.78
CA LEU A 105 -5.47 4.32 5.25
C LEU A 105 -4.28 3.74 6.02
N ALA A 106 -3.28 4.57 6.34
CA ALA A 106 -2.15 4.14 7.14
C ALA A 106 -2.58 3.68 8.55
N ALA A 107 -3.44 4.45 9.23
CA ALA A 107 -3.92 4.11 10.57
C ALA A 107 -4.74 2.81 10.59
N ARG A 108 -5.56 2.60 9.56
CA ARG A 108 -6.52 1.49 9.46
C ARG A 108 -5.87 0.18 9.02
N PHE A 109 -4.94 0.23 8.06
CA PHE A 109 -4.44 -0.97 7.39
C PHE A 109 -3.04 -1.40 7.83
N CYS A 110 -2.23 -0.53 8.43
CA CYS A 110 -0.86 -0.86 8.79
C CYS A 110 -0.73 -1.22 10.27
N ASP A 111 -0.07 -2.34 10.56
CA ASP A 111 0.20 -2.77 11.95
C ASP A 111 1.22 -1.86 12.63
N ARG A 112 2.14 -1.29 11.86
CA ARG A 112 3.21 -0.43 12.33
C ARG A 112 3.47 0.69 11.32
N LEU A 113 3.66 1.91 11.83
CA LEU A 113 3.97 3.09 11.04
C LEU A 113 5.39 3.57 11.30
N ILE A 114 6.00 4.13 10.28
CA ILE A 114 7.24 4.90 10.36
C ILE A 114 6.94 6.26 9.73
N LEU A 115 6.97 7.31 10.54
CA LEU A 115 6.77 8.68 10.08
C LEU A 115 8.12 9.32 9.77
N LEU A 116 8.28 9.77 8.54
CA LEU A 116 9.48 10.44 8.06
C LEU A 116 9.26 11.95 7.99
N ALA A 117 10.18 12.72 8.52
CA ALA A 117 10.21 14.17 8.39
C ALA A 117 11.64 14.68 8.46
N HIS A 118 11.92 15.83 7.87
CA HIS A 118 13.23 16.51 7.95
C HIS A 118 14.43 15.61 7.57
N GLY A 119 14.22 14.66 6.66
CA GLY A 119 15.26 13.74 6.20
C GLY A 119 15.57 12.58 7.16
N GLY A 120 14.74 12.34 8.17
CA GLY A 120 14.92 11.28 9.15
C GLY A 120 13.63 10.65 9.64
N VAL A 121 13.76 9.66 10.53
CA VAL A 121 12.63 9.04 11.23
C VAL A 121 12.22 9.94 12.38
N LEU A 122 11.00 10.50 12.31
CA LEU A 122 10.43 11.30 13.39
C LEU A 122 9.80 10.41 14.47
N ALA A 123 9.04 9.41 14.08
CA ALA A 123 8.37 8.48 14.98
C ALA A 123 8.16 7.12 14.33
N GLN A 124 8.06 6.07 15.16
CA GLN A 124 7.71 4.73 14.71
C GLN A 124 6.93 3.97 15.78
N GLY A 125 5.96 3.15 15.38
CA GLY A 125 5.14 2.37 16.30
C GLY A 125 3.73 2.14 15.78
N ALA A 126 2.78 1.87 16.67
CA ALA A 126 1.36 1.79 16.33
C ALA A 126 0.80 3.16 15.92
N ALA A 127 -0.29 3.18 15.16
CA ALA A 127 -0.88 4.41 14.61
C ALA A 127 -1.14 5.48 15.69
N GLY A 128 -1.70 5.13 16.83
CA GLY A 128 -1.97 6.07 17.94
C GLY A 128 -0.72 6.69 18.57
N GLN A 129 0.43 6.01 18.48
CA GLN A 129 1.72 6.51 18.98
C GLN A 129 2.42 7.42 17.96
N VAL A 130 2.20 7.18 16.68
CA VAL A 130 2.90 7.86 15.59
C VAL A 130 2.12 9.07 15.08
N LEU A 131 0.79 8.94 14.91
CA LEU A 131 -0.05 9.99 14.34
C LEU A 131 -0.61 10.93 15.44
N THR A 132 0.26 11.42 16.33
CA THR A 132 -0.09 12.41 17.38
C THR A 132 -0.19 13.81 16.81
N ASP A 133 -0.83 14.75 17.55
CA ASP A 133 -0.94 16.15 17.11
C ASP A 133 0.44 16.80 16.94
N SER A 134 1.36 16.52 17.86
CA SER A 134 2.72 17.07 17.78
C SER A 134 3.46 16.57 16.54
N HIS A 135 3.39 15.28 16.24
CA HIS A 135 4.07 14.71 15.09
C HIS A 135 3.44 15.19 13.76
N LEU A 136 2.09 15.30 13.70
CA LEU A 136 1.42 15.79 12.50
C LEU A 136 1.66 17.28 12.27
N ALA A 137 1.74 18.07 13.34
CA ALA A 137 2.11 19.49 13.24
C ALA A 137 3.55 19.66 12.75
N ASP A 138 4.48 18.82 13.23
CA ASP A 138 5.88 18.87 12.84
C ASP A 138 6.13 18.36 11.41
N ALA A 139 5.59 17.19 11.07
CA ALA A 139 5.83 16.56 9.77
C ALA A 139 5.04 17.21 8.61
N TYR A 140 3.76 17.55 8.85
CA TYR A 140 2.82 17.99 7.81
C TYR A 140 2.29 19.40 8.00
N GLN A 141 2.53 20.03 9.14
CA GLN A 141 1.98 21.34 9.51
C GLN A 141 0.43 21.34 9.50
N VAL A 142 -0.18 20.26 9.97
CA VAL A 142 -1.64 20.11 10.04
C VAL A 142 -2.10 19.73 11.45
N GLU A 143 -3.33 20.14 11.77
CA GLU A 143 -4.13 19.58 12.85
C GLU A 143 -5.06 18.53 12.25
N ALA A 144 -5.32 17.44 12.96
CA ALA A 144 -6.16 16.35 12.47
C ALA A 144 -7.31 16.03 13.45
N ILE A 145 -8.44 15.64 12.88
CA ILE A 145 -9.53 14.98 13.61
C ILE A 145 -9.24 13.48 13.62
N ARG A 146 -9.43 12.86 14.77
CA ARG A 146 -9.30 11.41 14.96
C ARG A 146 -10.60 10.85 15.47
N GLY A 147 -10.87 9.65 15.10
CA GLY A 147 -12.03 8.90 15.58
C GLY A 147 -11.90 7.42 15.26
N GLU A 148 -12.98 6.73 15.49
CA GLU A 148 -13.14 5.32 15.21
C GLU A 148 -14.52 5.09 14.61
N HIS A 149 -14.61 4.23 13.64
CA HIS A 149 -15.84 3.74 13.05
C HIS A 149 -15.75 2.23 12.90
N ASP A 150 -16.69 1.50 13.48
CA ASP A 150 -16.73 0.04 13.51
C ASP A 150 -15.42 -0.62 14.01
N GLY A 151 -14.76 -0.02 15.00
CA GLY A 151 -13.51 -0.51 15.57
C GLY A 151 -12.26 -0.17 14.73
N GLU A 152 -12.40 0.57 13.63
CA GLU A 152 -11.31 0.97 12.77
C GLU A 152 -10.96 2.47 12.96
N PRO A 153 -9.69 2.81 13.21
CA PRO A 153 -9.29 4.20 13.42
C PRO A 153 -9.29 4.99 12.13
N PHE A 154 -9.59 6.29 12.23
CA PHE A 154 -9.35 7.24 11.15
C PHE A 154 -8.60 8.48 11.65
N VAL A 155 -7.83 9.09 10.75
CA VAL A 155 -7.07 10.32 10.99
C VAL A 155 -7.28 11.25 9.80
N LEU A 156 -8.10 12.27 9.97
CA LEU A 156 -8.48 13.22 8.93
C LEU A 156 -7.72 14.53 9.12
N PRO A 157 -6.76 14.91 8.26
CA PRO A 157 -6.21 16.26 8.27
C PRO A 157 -7.33 17.28 8.11
N TRP A 158 -7.42 18.23 9.07
CA TRP A 158 -8.58 19.12 9.13
C TRP A 158 -8.26 20.56 8.76
N ARG A 159 -7.17 21.06 9.30
CA ARG A 159 -6.72 22.42 9.04
C ARG A 159 -5.22 22.55 9.19
N ARG A 160 -4.68 23.63 8.66
CA ARG A 160 -3.27 23.96 8.84
C ARG A 160 -3.01 24.27 10.32
N SER A 161 -1.95 23.67 10.89
CA SER A 161 -1.49 24.03 12.22
C SER A 161 -0.98 25.49 12.21
N ARG A 162 -1.32 26.24 13.25
CA ARG A 162 -0.72 27.58 13.42
C ARG A 162 0.77 27.39 13.63
N PRO A 163 1.64 28.26 13.04
CA PRO A 163 3.07 28.21 13.33
C PRO A 163 3.23 28.24 14.84
N ILE A 164 3.93 27.26 15.41
CA ILE A 164 4.43 27.39 16.78
C ILE A 164 5.35 28.60 16.71
N ALA A 165 4.97 29.69 17.40
CA ALA A 165 5.83 30.85 17.50
C ALA A 165 7.16 30.35 18.09
N ARG A 166 8.17 30.19 17.24
CA ARG A 166 9.54 29.92 17.71
C ARG A 166 9.88 31.13 18.56
N GLY A 167 9.92 30.90 19.87
CA GLY A 167 10.27 31.96 20.83
C GLY A 167 11.53 32.64 20.34
N ALA A 168 11.46 33.97 20.21
CA ALA A 168 12.59 34.82 19.99
C ALA A 168 13.57 34.56 21.14
N GLN A 169 14.72 34.01 20.86
CA GLN A 169 15.92 34.07 21.67
C GLN A 169 16.84 35.08 21.04
#